data_b0a786ef2990747073b12b9483a6f7a3
#
_entry.id   b0a786ef2990747073b12b9483a6f7a3
#
_cell.length_a   1.000
_cell.length_b   1.000
_cell.length_c   1.000
_cell.angle_alpha   90.00
_cell.angle_beta   90.00
_cell.angle_gamma   90.00
#
_symmetry.space_group_name_H-M   'P 1'
#
loop_
_entity.id
_entity.type
_entity.pdbx_description
1 polymer ?
#
loop_
_entity_poly.entity_id
_entity_poly.type
_entity_poly.pdbx_seq_one_letter_code
_entity_poly.pdbx_strand_id
1 'polypeptide(L)'
;MPLRVPTRALAAALVLVAACRSTPVVVASKPFTEQRILGELLAQTIEDAGLRVHRKLGLGDTLVLDAALRAGKIDTYVEYTGTALAEVLHDARRGDASVIFATVRDAYAAADLEWMRPLGFDNAFAVVVRGEDAAKLKVTKVSDLGAHAAKLVAGVPRGFGDRADGWQAFLRAYGLHFTRVRQIDPAARYDALTVYDAFGSGASVDLVIGDTTDGEIAHRKLTVLEDDRGFFPTYEAAPVVRRETLRRHPELVDVLNGLGGTVPPDVIRQLNWRVDGEGQDVAAVVRAFRKAQR
;
A
#
# COMPACT_ATOMS: atom_id res chain seq x y z
N MET A 1 -67.59 -18.09 56.52
CA MET A 1 -66.19 -18.50 56.51
C MET A 1 -65.69 -18.40 55.10
N PRO A 2 -64.98 -17.33 54.73
CA PRO A 2 -64.51 -17.15 53.33
C PRO A 2 -63.08 -17.66 53.19
N LEU A 3 -62.85 -18.48 52.15
CA LEU A 3 -61.54 -19.01 51.73
C LEU A 3 -60.66 -17.86 51.17
N ARG A 4 -59.48 -17.71 51.77
CA ARG A 4 -58.42 -16.85 51.25
C ARG A 4 -57.58 -17.61 50.19
N VAL A 5 -57.59 -17.12 48.95
CA VAL A 5 -56.68 -17.58 47.88
C VAL A 5 -55.39 -16.81 48.03
N PRO A 6 -54.20 -17.45 48.03
CA PRO A 6 -52.93 -16.73 48.03
C PRO A 6 -52.56 -16.30 46.62
N THR A 7 -52.47 -14.99 46.43
CA THR A 7 -51.88 -14.37 45.21
C THR A 7 -50.37 -14.66 45.14
N ARG A 8 -49.95 -15.56 44.27
CA ARG A 8 -48.54 -15.74 43.89
C ARG A 8 -48.11 -14.56 43.01
N ALA A 9 -47.29 -13.69 43.58
CA ALA A 9 -46.60 -12.66 42.82
C ALA A 9 -45.55 -13.30 41.89
N LEU A 10 -45.80 -13.22 40.58
CA LEU A 10 -44.86 -13.60 39.56
C LEU A 10 -43.84 -12.44 39.42
N ALA A 11 -42.66 -12.57 40.04
CA ALA A 11 -41.55 -11.66 39.84
C ALA A 11 -40.95 -11.94 38.45
N ALA A 12 -41.29 -11.17 37.44
CA ALA A 12 -40.64 -11.17 36.14
C ALA A 12 -39.25 -10.55 36.31
N ALA A 13 -38.22 -11.40 36.37
CA ALA A 13 -36.81 -10.96 36.26
C ALA A 13 -36.55 -10.46 34.84
N LEU A 14 -36.57 -9.15 34.67
CA LEU A 14 -36.11 -8.49 33.44
C LEU A 14 -34.59 -8.62 33.41
N VAL A 15 -34.07 -9.61 32.69
CA VAL A 15 -32.65 -9.72 32.37
C VAL A 15 -32.35 -8.63 31.34
N LEU A 16 -31.88 -7.48 31.81
CA LEU A 16 -31.25 -6.48 30.96
C LEU A 16 -29.96 -7.10 30.41
N VAL A 17 -30.04 -7.68 29.23
CA VAL A 17 -28.84 -7.92 28.40
C VAL A 17 -28.33 -6.54 27.98
N ALA A 18 -27.49 -5.94 28.81
CA ALA A 18 -26.66 -4.81 28.38
C ALA A 18 -25.76 -5.36 27.26
N ALA A 19 -26.22 -5.21 26.02
CA ALA A 19 -25.36 -5.39 24.85
C ALA A 19 -24.18 -4.44 25.06
N CYS A 20 -23.05 -4.97 25.52
CA CYS A 20 -21.78 -4.27 25.56
C CYS A 20 -21.52 -3.82 24.11
N ARG A 21 -21.90 -2.58 23.79
CA ARG A 21 -21.57 -1.99 22.51
C ARG A 21 -20.05 -1.83 22.51
N SER A 22 -19.34 -2.83 21.99
CA SER A 22 -17.89 -2.77 21.85
C SER A 22 -17.51 -1.47 21.14
N THR A 23 -16.51 -0.76 21.65
CA THR A 23 -15.99 0.45 21.00
C THR A 23 -15.59 0.12 19.57
N PRO A 24 -16.01 0.89 18.55
CA PRO A 24 -15.60 0.61 17.18
C PRO A 24 -14.09 0.64 17.01
N VAL A 25 -13.55 -0.26 16.18
CA VAL A 25 -12.16 -0.21 15.75
C VAL A 25 -11.98 0.96 14.78
N VAL A 26 -11.07 1.86 15.08
CA VAL A 26 -10.81 3.03 14.25
C VAL A 26 -9.75 2.69 13.21
N VAL A 27 -10.15 2.60 11.94
CA VAL A 27 -9.27 2.35 10.79
C VAL A 27 -8.97 3.66 10.08
N ALA A 28 -7.69 3.95 9.84
CA ALA A 28 -7.26 5.14 9.13
C ALA A 28 -6.49 4.80 7.85
N SER A 29 -6.22 5.81 7.02
CA SER A 29 -5.33 5.72 5.86
C SER A 29 -4.69 7.06 5.52
N LYS A 30 -3.61 7.03 4.72
CA LYS A 30 -3.07 8.20 4.02
C LYS A 30 -4.05 8.66 2.92
N PRO A 31 -3.87 9.88 2.34
CA PRO A 31 -4.89 10.47 1.45
C PRO A 31 -4.90 9.95 0.02
N PHE A 32 -3.86 9.23 -0.46
CA PHE A 32 -3.80 8.74 -1.84
C PHE A 32 -4.57 7.43 -2.05
N THR A 33 -4.92 7.14 -3.28
CA THR A 33 -5.85 6.07 -3.67
C THR A 33 -5.51 4.71 -3.13
N GLU A 34 -4.29 4.23 -3.31
CA GLU A 34 -3.87 2.92 -2.82
C GLU A 34 -4.10 2.79 -1.32
N GLN A 35 -3.72 3.79 -0.55
CA GLN A 35 -3.90 3.77 0.90
C GLN A 35 -5.38 3.80 1.32
N ARG A 36 -6.25 4.50 0.57
CA ARG A 36 -7.69 4.45 0.81
C ARG A 36 -8.27 3.07 0.51
N ILE A 37 -7.79 2.40 -0.55
CA ILE A 37 -8.14 1.02 -0.87
C ILE A 37 -7.71 0.08 0.26
N LEU A 38 -6.47 0.20 0.74
CA LEU A 38 -5.95 -0.63 1.82
C LEU A 38 -6.66 -0.38 3.16
N GLY A 39 -6.95 0.87 3.50
CA GLY A 39 -7.74 1.21 4.68
C GLY A 39 -9.16 0.66 4.60
N GLU A 40 -9.80 0.71 3.44
CA GLU A 40 -11.12 0.13 3.22
C GLU A 40 -11.08 -1.40 3.26
N LEU A 41 -10.00 -2.02 2.76
CA LEU A 41 -9.78 -3.48 2.86
C LEU A 41 -9.70 -3.91 4.33
N LEU A 42 -8.95 -3.20 5.16
CA LEU A 42 -8.92 -3.46 6.61
C LEU A 42 -10.31 -3.30 7.22
N ALA A 43 -11.00 -2.19 6.90
CA ALA A 43 -12.31 -1.88 7.45
C ALA A 43 -13.34 -2.98 7.16
N GLN A 44 -13.48 -3.38 5.89
CA GLN A 44 -14.42 -4.44 5.50
C GLN A 44 -14.01 -5.80 6.06
N THR A 45 -12.72 -6.07 6.21
CA THR A 45 -12.22 -7.33 6.79
C THR A 45 -12.57 -7.44 8.28
N ILE A 46 -12.42 -6.34 9.00
CA ILE A 46 -12.80 -6.25 10.42
C ILE A 46 -14.32 -6.33 10.61
N GLU A 47 -15.10 -5.72 9.71
CA GLU A 47 -16.56 -5.80 9.72
C GLU A 47 -17.07 -7.22 9.46
N ASP A 48 -16.44 -7.96 8.55
CA ASP A 48 -16.80 -9.38 8.29
C ASP A 48 -16.51 -10.29 9.49
N ALA A 49 -15.58 -9.90 10.36
CA ALA A 49 -15.34 -10.56 11.64
C ALA A 49 -16.39 -10.18 12.73
N GLY A 50 -17.41 -9.39 12.36
CA GLY A 50 -18.50 -9.00 13.26
C GLY A 50 -18.18 -7.78 14.14
N LEU A 51 -17.07 -7.11 13.93
CA LEU A 51 -16.68 -5.92 14.68
C LEU A 51 -17.17 -4.64 14.00
N ARG A 52 -17.49 -3.62 14.82
CA ARG A 52 -17.83 -2.30 14.29
C ARG A 52 -16.57 -1.52 13.93
N VAL A 53 -16.62 -0.80 12.83
CA VAL A 53 -15.49 0.01 12.34
C VAL A 53 -15.90 1.48 12.23
N HIS A 54 -14.98 2.36 12.62
CA HIS A 54 -15.02 3.78 12.34
C HIS A 54 -13.90 4.16 11.37
N ARG A 55 -14.24 4.60 10.16
CA ARG A 55 -13.29 4.93 9.09
C ARG A 55 -12.80 6.38 9.22
N LYS A 56 -11.48 6.57 9.18
CA LYS A 56 -10.80 7.87 9.07
C LYS A 56 -9.86 7.85 7.85
N LEU A 57 -10.41 7.48 6.70
CA LEU A 57 -9.62 7.38 5.47
C LEU A 57 -9.17 8.76 4.97
N GLY A 58 -7.89 8.85 4.59
CA GLY A 58 -7.29 10.11 4.16
C GLY A 58 -6.96 11.08 5.31
N LEU A 59 -6.71 10.56 6.51
CA LEU A 59 -6.49 11.37 7.72
C LEU A 59 -5.23 12.24 7.65
N GLY A 60 -4.18 11.77 7.01
CA GLY A 60 -2.90 12.50 6.91
C GLY A 60 -1.76 11.61 6.39
N ASP A 61 -0.55 12.13 6.44
CA ASP A 61 0.67 11.41 6.05
C ASP A 61 1.18 10.44 7.14
N THR A 62 2.33 9.82 6.88
CA THR A 62 2.99 8.87 7.78
C THR A 62 3.10 9.38 9.21
N LEU A 63 3.63 10.58 9.41
CA LEU A 63 3.89 11.10 10.75
C LEU A 63 2.61 11.43 11.50
N VAL A 64 1.58 11.90 10.79
CA VAL A 64 0.25 12.15 11.37
C VAL A 64 -0.40 10.83 11.82
N LEU A 65 -0.32 9.79 10.99
CA LEU A 65 -0.91 8.48 11.30
C LEU A 65 -0.17 7.76 12.42
N ASP A 66 1.17 7.77 12.40
CA ASP A 66 1.98 7.18 13.47
C ASP A 66 1.71 7.85 14.82
N ALA A 67 1.69 9.17 14.84
CA ALA A 67 1.35 9.93 16.06
C ALA A 67 -0.08 9.65 16.55
N ALA A 68 -1.06 9.54 15.64
CA ALA A 68 -2.44 9.22 15.98
C ALA A 68 -2.58 7.79 16.52
N LEU A 69 -1.84 6.82 15.95
CA LEU A 69 -1.81 5.44 16.39
C LEU A 69 -1.23 5.33 17.81
N ARG A 70 -0.07 5.96 18.06
CA ARG A 70 0.57 5.99 19.39
C ARG A 70 -0.31 6.68 20.44
N ALA A 71 -1.02 7.73 20.05
CA ALA A 71 -1.94 8.46 20.94
C ALA A 71 -3.31 7.75 21.14
N GLY A 72 -3.56 6.61 20.50
CA GLY A 72 -4.83 5.89 20.59
C GLY A 72 -6.01 6.58 19.91
N LYS A 73 -5.76 7.53 19.01
CA LYS A 73 -6.80 8.21 18.21
C LYS A 73 -7.27 7.38 17.01
N ILE A 74 -6.46 6.41 16.59
CA ILE A 74 -6.76 5.36 15.63
C ILE A 74 -6.25 4.03 16.18
N ASP A 75 -6.79 2.92 15.70
CA ASP A 75 -6.44 1.57 16.14
C ASP A 75 -5.53 0.85 15.14
N THR A 76 -5.69 1.10 13.85
CA THR A 76 -4.90 0.47 12.77
C THR A 76 -4.89 1.30 11.50
N TYR A 77 -3.85 1.12 10.71
CA TYR A 77 -3.72 1.57 9.33
C TYR A 77 -2.69 0.69 8.60
N VAL A 78 -2.57 0.80 7.28
CA VAL A 78 -1.49 0.15 6.53
C VAL A 78 -0.31 1.10 6.40
N GLU A 79 0.88 0.64 6.77
CA GLU A 79 2.13 1.37 6.57
C GLU A 79 3.08 0.57 5.69
N TYR A 80 4.05 1.25 5.10
CA TYR A 80 5.12 0.66 4.30
C TYR A 80 6.40 0.55 5.12
N THR A 81 7.05 -0.60 5.07
CA THR A 81 8.24 -0.89 5.88
C THR A 81 9.36 0.12 5.67
N GLY A 82 9.68 0.46 4.43
CA GLY A 82 10.72 1.43 4.11
C GLY A 82 10.37 2.85 4.57
N THR A 83 9.08 3.24 4.47
CA THR A 83 8.61 4.54 4.96
C THR A 83 8.72 4.64 6.48
N ALA A 84 8.26 3.60 7.19
CA ALA A 84 8.38 3.56 8.65
C ALA A 84 9.85 3.63 9.09
N LEU A 85 10.72 2.90 8.41
CA LEU A 85 12.15 2.91 8.69
C LEU A 85 12.76 4.30 8.51
N ALA A 86 12.51 4.94 7.37
CA ALA A 86 13.13 6.20 7.02
C ALA A 86 12.52 7.40 7.76
N GLU A 87 11.19 7.50 7.80
CA GLU A 87 10.49 8.71 8.30
C GLU A 87 10.20 8.66 9.80
N VAL A 88 9.92 7.47 10.34
CA VAL A 88 9.56 7.33 11.77
C VAL A 88 10.75 6.94 12.62
N LEU A 89 11.56 5.99 12.14
CA LEU A 89 12.72 5.49 12.89
C LEU A 89 14.02 6.25 12.56
N HIS A 90 14.01 7.09 11.52
CA HIS A 90 15.17 7.84 11.04
C HIS A 90 16.39 6.94 10.75
N ASP A 91 16.14 5.73 10.27
CA ASP A 91 17.15 4.73 9.95
C ASP A 91 17.33 4.67 8.43
N ALA A 92 18.55 4.89 7.96
CA ALA A 92 18.91 4.92 6.54
C ALA A 92 19.43 3.57 6.01
N ARG A 93 19.36 2.51 6.84
CA ARG A 93 19.84 1.19 6.39
C ARG A 93 19.03 0.69 5.20
N ARG A 94 19.72 -0.10 4.38
CA ARG A 94 19.15 -0.82 3.25
C ARG A 94 19.38 -2.31 3.46
N GLY A 95 18.61 -3.15 2.83
CA GLY A 95 18.76 -4.59 2.96
C GLY A 95 17.55 -5.33 2.41
N ASP A 96 17.57 -6.63 2.57
CA ASP A 96 16.48 -7.49 2.17
C ASP A 96 15.19 -7.15 2.90
N ALA A 97 14.05 -7.36 2.24
CA ALA A 97 12.73 -7.07 2.77
C ALA A 97 12.50 -7.67 4.17
N SER A 98 12.94 -8.93 4.38
CA SER A 98 12.83 -9.61 5.67
C SER A 98 13.59 -8.91 6.80
N VAL A 99 14.78 -8.36 6.51
CA VAL A 99 15.59 -7.62 7.49
C VAL A 99 14.93 -6.28 7.82
N ILE A 100 14.44 -5.57 6.82
CA ILE A 100 13.74 -4.29 7.00
C ILE A 100 12.46 -4.51 7.80
N PHE A 101 11.65 -5.52 7.42
CA PHE A 101 10.43 -5.86 8.15
C PHE A 101 10.71 -6.21 9.62
N ALA A 102 11.70 -7.06 9.89
CA ALA A 102 12.08 -7.41 11.27
C ALA A 102 12.50 -6.17 12.07
N THR A 103 13.27 -5.27 11.46
CA THR A 103 13.72 -4.03 12.11
C THR A 103 12.55 -3.14 12.53
N VAL A 104 11.61 -2.85 11.61
CA VAL A 104 10.46 -1.99 11.93
C VAL A 104 9.52 -2.67 12.92
N ARG A 105 9.26 -3.97 12.75
CA ARG A 105 8.44 -4.75 13.69
C ARG A 105 8.98 -4.67 15.13
N ASP A 106 10.28 -4.92 15.31
CA ASP A 106 10.88 -4.94 16.64
C ASP A 106 10.92 -3.54 17.27
N ALA A 107 11.17 -2.50 16.48
CA ALA A 107 11.13 -1.11 16.95
C ALA A 107 9.70 -0.67 17.34
N TYR A 108 8.69 -1.04 16.56
CA TYR A 108 7.29 -0.72 16.88
C TYR A 108 6.76 -1.52 18.06
N ALA A 109 7.22 -2.76 18.23
CA ALA A 109 6.87 -3.60 19.38
C ALA A 109 7.25 -2.95 20.72
N ALA A 110 8.38 -2.22 20.78
CA ALA A 110 8.79 -1.45 21.95
C ALA A 110 7.83 -0.28 22.28
N ALA A 111 7.02 0.16 21.32
CA ALA A 111 6.01 1.21 21.47
C ALA A 111 4.57 0.65 21.64
N ASP A 112 4.40 -0.62 22.00
CA ASP A 112 3.12 -1.33 22.14
C ASP A 112 2.28 -1.37 20.85
N LEU A 113 2.98 -1.41 19.69
CA LEU A 113 2.41 -1.55 18.35
C LEU A 113 2.83 -2.88 17.73
N GLU A 114 1.99 -3.44 16.85
CA GLU A 114 2.22 -4.73 16.21
C GLU A 114 2.12 -4.57 14.69
N TRP A 115 3.12 -5.07 13.97
CA TRP A 115 3.08 -5.23 12.52
C TRP A 115 2.51 -6.60 12.19
N MET A 116 1.43 -6.62 11.41
CA MET A 116 0.85 -7.85 10.87
C MET A 116 1.65 -8.33 9.66
N ARG A 117 1.27 -9.49 9.09
CA ARG A 117 1.90 -10.02 7.88
C ARG A 117 1.79 -9.03 6.71
N PRO A 118 2.87 -8.88 5.90
CA PRO A 118 2.81 -8.09 4.66
C PRO A 118 1.71 -8.59 3.72
N LEU A 119 1.03 -7.65 3.07
CA LEU A 119 -0.12 -7.91 2.18
C LEU A 119 0.25 -8.65 0.90
N GLY A 120 1.54 -8.64 0.51
CA GLY A 120 2.04 -9.40 -0.64
C GLY A 120 2.53 -8.54 -1.79
N PHE A 121 2.71 -7.25 -1.58
CA PHE A 121 3.30 -6.35 -2.57
C PHE A 121 4.27 -5.34 -1.92
N ASP A 122 5.12 -4.79 -2.77
CA ASP A 122 6.08 -3.74 -2.46
C ASP A 122 5.74 -2.51 -3.31
N ASN A 123 5.56 -1.35 -2.69
CA ASN A 123 5.35 -0.07 -3.38
C ASN A 123 6.67 0.68 -3.49
N ALA A 124 7.58 0.17 -4.31
CA ALA A 124 8.88 0.76 -4.58
C ALA A 124 8.89 1.57 -5.88
N PHE A 125 9.89 2.44 -6.03
CA PHE A 125 10.20 2.97 -7.35
C PHE A 125 10.57 1.86 -8.32
N ALA A 126 10.25 2.07 -9.60
CA ALA A 126 10.52 1.08 -10.63
C ALA A 126 10.92 1.73 -11.95
N VAL A 127 11.72 1.01 -12.72
CA VAL A 127 11.95 1.34 -14.14
C VAL A 127 10.85 0.70 -14.96
N VAL A 128 10.08 1.54 -15.65
CA VAL A 128 8.93 1.11 -16.46
C VAL A 128 9.19 1.43 -17.94
N VAL A 129 8.93 0.44 -18.78
CA VAL A 129 9.09 0.50 -20.24
C VAL A 129 7.80 0.06 -20.94
N ARG A 130 7.64 0.36 -22.23
CA ARG A 130 6.58 -0.25 -23.05
C ARG A 130 6.80 -1.76 -23.13
N GLY A 131 5.74 -2.58 -23.01
CA GLY A 131 5.86 -4.03 -23.06
C GLY A 131 6.42 -4.54 -24.39
N GLU A 132 6.04 -3.91 -25.52
CA GLU A 132 6.58 -4.21 -26.84
C GLU A 132 8.08 -3.94 -26.98
N ASP A 133 8.58 -2.85 -26.36
CA ASP A 133 10.00 -2.53 -26.38
C ASP A 133 10.80 -3.45 -25.47
N ALA A 134 10.25 -3.82 -24.30
CA ALA A 134 10.87 -4.83 -23.45
C ALA A 134 11.10 -6.15 -24.23
N ALA A 135 10.08 -6.61 -24.95
CA ALA A 135 10.16 -7.81 -25.77
C ALA A 135 11.17 -7.67 -26.94
N LYS A 136 11.11 -6.54 -27.67
CA LYS A 136 11.99 -6.26 -28.81
C LYS A 136 13.46 -6.15 -28.40
N LEU A 137 13.73 -5.46 -27.28
CA LEU A 137 15.10 -5.28 -26.75
C LEU A 137 15.55 -6.47 -25.91
N LYS A 138 14.65 -7.42 -25.58
CA LYS A 138 14.89 -8.57 -24.71
C LYS A 138 15.39 -8.14 -23.32
N VAL A 139 14.80 -7.09 -22.76
CA VAL A 139 15.09 -6.59 -21.41
C VAL A 139 14.02 -7.06 -20.44
N THR A 140 14.43 -7.65 -19.32
CA THR A 140 13.56 -8.08 -18.23
C THR A 140 13.96 -7.46 -16.90
N LYS A 141 15.19 -7.03 -16.79
CA LYS A 141 15.78 -6.42 -15.59
C LYS A 141 16.57 -5.17 -15.94
N VAL A 142 16.80 -4.34 -14.92
CA VAL A 142 17.43 -3.04 -15.07
C VAL A 142 18.84 -3.15 -15.65
N SER A 143 19.61 -4.16 -15.23
CA SER A 143 20.98 -4.38 -15.75
C SER A 143 21.01 -4.67 -17.26
N ASP A 144 19.94 -5.23 -17.85
CA ASP A 144 19.86 -5.49 -19.30
C ASP A 144 19.89 -4.18 -20.13
N LEU A 145 19.48 -3.06 -19.51
CA LEU A 145 19.55 -1.75 -20.18
C LEU A 145 20.95 -1.31 -20.53
N GLY A 146 22.01 -1.91 -19.95
CA GLY A 146 23.39 -1.53 -20.19
C GLY A 146 23.77 -1.52 -21.67
N ALA A 147 23.26 -2.45 -22.48
CA ALA A 147 23.51 -2.54 -23.92
C ALA A 147 22.72 -1.49 -24.75
N HIS A 148 21.72 -0.84 -24.17
CA HIS A 148 20.74 -0.01 -24.88
C HIS A 148 20.69 1.43 -24.41
N ALA A 149 21.04 1.72 -23.16
CA ALA A 149 20.82 2.98 -22.45
C ALA A 149 21.29 4.22 -23.24
N ALA A 150 22.45 4.15 -23.92
CA ALA A 150 22.99 5.25 -24.70
C ALA A 150 22.08 5.68 -25.88
N LYS A 151 21.19 4.80 -26.34
CA LYS A 151 20.27 5.08 -27.47
C LYS A 151 18.87 5.46 -26.98
N LEU A 152 18.54 5.18 -25.72
CA LEU A 152 17.24 5.41 -25.15
C LEU A 152 17.10 6.81 -24.52
N VAL A 153 15.89 7.30 -24.46
CA VAL A 153 15.52 8.52 -23.75
C VAL A 153 14.91 8.15 -22.41
N ALA A 154 15.52 8.56 -21.31
CA ALA A 154 15.00 8.34 -19.97
C ALA A 154 14.08 9.50 -19.54
N GLY A 155 12.88 9.18 -19.08
CA GLY A 155 11.96 10.11 -18.42
C GLY A 155 12.11 10.02 -16.90
N VAL A 156 12.58 11.11 -16.28
CA VAL A 156 12.85 11.14 -14.84
C VAL A 156 11.87 12.13 -14.18
N PRO A 157 10.99 11.68 -13.28
CA PRO A 157 10.10 12.57 -12.54
C PRO A 157 10.90 13.58 -11.72
N ARG A 158 10.40 14.82 -11.67
CA ARG A 158 10.92 15.83 -10.75
C ARG A 158 10.95 15.27 -9.34
N GLY A 159 11.68 15.58 -8.47
CA GLY A 159 11.73 14.99 -7.12
C GLY A 159 12.56 13.71 -7.03
N PHE A 160 12.45 12.76 -7.97
CA PHE A 160 13.38 11.63 -8.01
C PHE A 160 14.75 12.04 -8.57
N GLY A 161 14.78 12.92 -9.57
CA GLY A 161 16.03 13.42 -10.15
C GLY A 161 16.93 14.15 -9.16
N ASP A 162 16.35 14.84 -8.19
CA ASP A 162 17.05 15.74 -7.26
C ASP A 162 17.48 15.07 -5.94
N ARG A 163 17.05 13.82 -5.70
CA ARG A 163 17.39 13.07 -4.48
C ARG A 163 18.84 12.58 -4.49
N ALA A 164 19.45 12.55 -3.33
CA ALA A 164 20.80 11.95 -3.16
C ALA A 164 20.83 10.45 -3.50
N ASP A 165 19.72 9.73 -3.27
CA ASP A 165 19.47 8.32 -3.61
C ASP A 165 18.66 8.18 -4.90
N GLY A 166 18.49 9.24 -5.70
CA GLY A 166 17.70 9.26 -6.91
C GLY A 166 18.49 8.90 -8.16
N TRP A 167 18.19 9.63 -9.26
CA TRP A 167 18.65 9.29 -10.60
C TRP A 167 20.17 9.09 -10.74
N GLN A 168 20.98 9.99 -10.18
CA GLN A 168 22.44 9.90 -10.29
C GLN A 168 23.01 8.70 -9.53
N ALA A 169 22.44 8.39 -8.36
CA ALA A 169 22.83 7.19 -7.60
C ALA A 169 22.41 5.91 -8.32
N PHE A 170 21.23 5.90 -8.92
CA PHE A 170 20.72 4.81 -9.77
C PHE A 170 21.65 4.53 -10.95
N LEU A 171 22.05 5.56 -11.70
CA LEU A 171 22.98 5.40 -12.82
C LEU A 171 24.32 4.80 -12.38
N ARG A 172 24.86 5.24 -11.24
CA ARG A 172 26.11 4.68 -10.71
C ARG A 172 25.96 3.23 -10.28
N ALA A 173 24.85 2.89 -9.61
CA ALA A 173 24.60 1.54 -9.12
C ALA A 173 24.52 0.51 -10.26
N TYR A 174 23.91 0.92 -11.38
CA TYR A 174 23.75 0.04 -12.54
C TYR A 174 24.80 0.21 -13.63
N GLY A 175 25.68 1.21 -13.52
CA GLY A 175 26.67 1.53 -14.56
C GLY A 175 26.01 1.98 -15.86
N LEU A 176 24.84 2.64 -15.77
CA LEU A 176 24.07 3.07 -16.95
C LEU A 176 24.49 4.46 -17.40
N HIS A 177 24.49 4.67 -18.73
CA HIS A 177 24.75 5.95 -19.35
C HIS A 177 23.68 6.27 -20.37
N PHE A 178 22.82 7.25 -20.07
CA PHE A 178 21.82 7.78 -20.99
C PHE A 178 22.32 9.10 -21.59
N THR A 179 22.35 9.21 -22.91
CA THR A 179 22.73 10.45 -23.62
C THR A 179 21.59 11.47 -23.61
N ARG A 180 20.34 11.02 -23.42
CA ARG A 180 19.15 11.85 -23.39
C ARG A 180 18.32 11.54 -22.15
N VAL A 181 18.11 12.57 -21.34
CA VAL A 181 17.27 12.50 -20.13
C VAL A 181 16.27 13.66 -20.19
N ARG A 182 15.01 13.39 -19.98
CA ARG A 182 13.96 14.41 -19.88
C ARG A 182 13.38 14.42 -18.48
N GLN A 183 13.31 15.59 -17.88
CA GLN A 183 12.48 15.78 -16.70
C GLN A 183 11.01 15.78 -17.10
N ILE A 184 10.21 14.98 -16.41
CA ILE A 184 8.78 14.84 -16.65
C ILE A 184 7.98 15.17 -15.39
N ASP A 185 6.73 15.59 -15.61
CA ASP A 185 5.77 15.70 -14.52
C ASP A 185 5.38 14.30 -14.04
N PRO A 186 5.41 14.00 -12.73
CA PRO A 186 5.00 12.70 -12.21
C PRO A 186 3.60 12.27 -12.68
N ALA A 187 2.66 13.20 -12.79
CA ALA A 187 1.30 12.91 -13.26
C ALA A 187 1.23 12.55 -14.77
N ALA A 188 2.20 13.01 -15.57
CA ALA A 188 2.24 12.77 -17.01
C ALA A 188 3.27 11.70 -17.44
N ARG A 189 3.87 10.97 -16.47
CA ARG A 189 4.99 10.05 -16.77
C ARG A 189 4.63 8.95 -17.76
N TYR A 190 3.45 8.39 -17.66
CA TYR A 190 3.02 7.32 -18.57
C TYR A 190 2.51 7.85 -19.91
N ASP A 191 2.00 9.08 -19.95
CA ASP A 191 1.69 9.76 -21.23
C ASP A 191 2.97 10.02 -22.02
N ALA A 192 4.04 10.48 -21.36
CA ALA A 192 5.35 10.67 -21.98
C ALA A 192 5.90 9.38 -22.61
N LEU A 193 5.56 8.22 -22.03
CA LEU A 193 5.98 6.90 -22.47
C LEU A 193 5.11 6.35 -23.63
N THR A 194 3.81 6.66 -23.66
CA THR A 194 2.84 5.98 -24.54
C THR A 194 2.15 6.88 -25.56
N VAL A 195 2.06 8.18 -25.32
CA VAL A 195 1.39 9.12 -26.22
C VAL A 195 2.39 9.68 -27.22
N TYR A 196 2.10 9.52 -28.51
CA TYR A 196 2.84 10.17 -29.58
C TYR A 196 2.49 11.66 -29.61
N ASP A 197 3.46 12.51 -29.88
CA ASP A 197 3.20 13.93 -30.04
C ASP A 197 2.28 14.21 -31.24
N ALA A 198 1.71 15.41 -31.27
CA ALA A 198 0.78 15.82 -32.33
C ALA A 198 1.37 15.78 -33.76
N PHE A 199 2.68 15.64 -33.88
CA PHE A 199 3.41 15.55 -35.12
C PHE A 199 3.81 14.12 -35.52
N GLY A 200 3.42 13.12 -34.72
CA GLY A 200 3.71 11.69 -34.94
C GLY A 200 5.19 11.33 -34.78
N SER A 201 5.97 12.15 -34.07
CA SER A 201 7.41 11.90 -33.84
C SER A 201 7.72 10.79 -32.82
N GLY A 202 6.70 10.12 -32.32
CA GLY A 202 6.82 9.04 -31.37
C GLY A 202 6.71 9.48 -29.90
N ALA A 203 6.71 8.51 -28.98
CA ALA A 203 6.70 8.77 -27.55
C ALA A 203 7.93 9.63 -27.16
N SER A 204 7.74 10.51 -26.18
CA SER A 204 8.78 11.47 -25.79
C SER A 204 9.94 10.84 -25.03
N VAL A 205 9.71 9.65 -24.44
CA VAL A 205 10.70 8.87 -23.70
C VAL A 205 10.53 7.37 -23.97
N ASP A 206 11.57 6.57 -23.68
CA ASP A 206 11.58 5.12 -23.88
C ASP A 206 11.40 4.35 -22.57
N LEU A 207 11.74 4.98 -21.45
CA LEU A 207 11.51 4.46 -20.11
C LEU A 207 11.19 5.60 -19.15
N VAL A 208 10.52 5.27 -18.05
CA VAL A 208 10.24 6.20 -16.96
C VAL A 208 10.55 5.56 -15.60
N ILE A 209 10.80 6.41 -14.61
CA ILE A 209 10.73 5.99 -13.21
C ILE A 209 9.28 6.18 -12.76
N GLY A 210 8.65 5.07 -12.39
CA GLY A 210 7.29 4.99 -11.84
C GLY A 210 7.29 4.29 -10.50
N ASP A 211 6.11 3.87 -10.06
CA ASP A 211 5.94 3.07 -8.86
C ASP A 211 5.44 1.68 -9.24
N THR A 212 5.91 0.64 -8.55
CA THR A 212 5.57 -0.77 -8.87
C THR A 212 4.08 -1.07 -8.86
N THR A 213 3.29 -0.27 -8.14
CA THR A 213 1.86 -0.47 -7.92
C THR A 213 0.95 0.43 -8.76
N ASP A 214 1.53 1.25 -9.65
CA ASP A 214 0.75 2.15 -10.50
C ASP A 214 -0.24 1.40 -11.40
N GLY A 215 -1.51 1.78 -11.35
CA GLY A 215 -2.59 1.16 -12.13
C GLY A 215 -2.40 1.30 -13.65
N GLU A 216 -1.80 2.39 -14.09
CA GLU A 216 -1.45 2.66 -15.49
C GLU A 216 -0.57 1.57 -16.12
N ILE A 217 0.28 0.90 -15.31
CA ILE A 217 1.16 -0.17 -15.78
C ILE A 217 0.33 -1.31 -16.39
N ALA A 218 -0.70 -1.77 -15.67
CA ALA A 218 -1.59 -2.82 -16.15
C ALA A 218 -2.44 -2.36 -17.33
N HIS A 219 -3.02 -1.16 -17.25
CA HIS A 219 -3.90 -0.61 -18.28
C HIS A 219 -3.20 -0.40 -19.60
N ARG A 220 -2.00 0.18 -19.60
CA ARG A 220 -1.22 0.48 -20.80
C ARG A 220 -0.30 -0.66 -21.26
N LYS A 221 -0.39 -1.83 -20.65
CA LYS A 221 0.45 -3.01 -20.95
C LYS A 221 1.96 -2.69 -20.89
N LEU A 222 2.33 -1.93 -19.85
CA LEU A 222 3.71 -1.59 -19.57
C LEU A 222 4.41 -2.73 -18.82
N THR A 223 5.72 -2.74 -18.86
CA THR A 223 6.57 -3.71 -18.17
C THR A 223 7.41 -3.00 -17.14
N VAL A 224 7.36 -3.49 -15.91
CA VAL A 224 8.30 -3.14 -14.83
C VAL A 224 9.53 -4.02 -14.99
N LEU A 225 10.70 -3.40 -15.09
CA LEU A 225 11.96 -4.14 -15.07
C LEU A 225 12.34 -4.54 -13.64
N GLU A 226 12.81 -5.76 -13.48
CA GLU A 226 13.32 -6.26 -12.20
C GLU A 226 14.51 -5.43 -11.73
N ASP A 227 14.50 -4.96 -10.49
CA ASP A 227 15.64 -4.32 -9.81
C ASP A 227 16.62 -5.39 -9.32
N ASP A 228 17.36 -5.99 -10.24
CA ASP A 228 18.25 -7.15 -10.00
C ASP A 228 19.50 -6.84 -9.16
N ARG A 229 19.72 -5.57 -8.79
CA ARG A 229 20.76 -5.14 -7.86
C ARG A 229 20.22 -4.62 -6.53
N GLY A 230 18.90 -4.62 -6.35
CA GLY A 230 18.25 -4.13 -5.12
C GLY A 230 18.57 -2.67 -4.81
N PHE A 231 18.58 -1.81 -5.83
CA PHE A 231 18.89 -0.40 -5.67
C PHE A 231 17.77 0.35 -4.93
N PHE A 232 16.51 0.06 -5.29
CA PHE A 232 15.37 0.68 -4.63
C PHE A 232 15.13 0.05 -3.26
N PRO A 233 14.89 0.86 -2.21
CA PRO A 233 14.49 0.32 -0.92
C PRO A 233 13.17 -0.44 -1.03
N THR A 234 12.98 -1.44 -0.17
CA THR A 234 11.71 -2.17 -0.10
C THR A 234 10.69 -1.41 0.73
N TYR A 235 9.44 -1.39 0.27
CA TYR A 235 8.30 -0.73 0.89
C TYR A 235 7.12 -1.72 0.97
N GLU A 236 7.33 -2.88 1.63
CA GLU A 236 6.26 -3.85 1.82
C GLU A 236 5.11 -3.24 2.63
N ALA A 237 3.90 -3.34 2.11
CA ALA A 237 2.70 -2.85 2.78
C ALA A 237 2.21 -3.85 3.81
N ALA A 238 2.02 -3.42 5.06
CA ALA A 238 1.48 -4.27 6.12
C ALA A 238 0.59 -3.48 7.09
N PRO A 239 -0.45 -4.10 7.68
CA PRO A 239 -1.22 -3.47 8.74
C PRO A 239 -0.37 -3.26 10.00
N VAL A 240 -0.48 -2.07 10.60
CA VAL A 240 0.08 -1.77 11.92
C VAL A 240 -1.07 -1.54 12.88
N VAL A 241 -1.03 -2.20 14.04
CA VAL A 241 -2.15 -2.25 15.00
C VAL A 241 -1.64 -1.95 16.40
N ARG A 242 -2.43 -1.27 17.20
CA ARG A 242 -2.17 -1.11 18.63
C ARG A 242 -2.36 -2.44 19.36
N ARG A 243 -1.39 -2.85 20.17
CA ARG A 243 -1.53 -4.07 20.99
C ARG A 243 -2.70 -4.01 21.97
N GLU A 244 -3.06 -2.81 22.44
CA GLU A 244 -4.26 -2.66 23.27
C GLU A 244 -5.54 -3.02 22.50
N THR A 245 -5.63 -2.68 21.20
CA THR A 245 -6.75 -3.10 20.36
C THR A 245 -6.79 -4.61 20.19
N LEU A 246 -5.64 -5.26 20.00
CA LEU A 246 -5.53 -6.71 19.95
C LEU A 246 -5.88 -7.39 21.28
N ARG A 247 -5.57 -6.76 22.41
CA ARG A 247 -6.02 -7.27 23.74
C ARG A 247 -7.54 -7.20 23.90
N ARG A 248 -8.19 -6.15 23.37
CA ARG A 248 -9.66 -6.00 23.40
C ARG A 248 -10.36 -6.91 22.38
N HIS A 249 -9.71 -7.21 21.29
CA HIS A 249 -10.22 -7.96 20.14
C HIS A 249 -9.16 -8.96 19.66
N PRO A 250 -8.91 -10.08 20.42
CA PRO A 250 -7.86 -11.05 20.10
C PRO A 250 -8.04 -11.69 18.72
N GLU A 251 -9.27 -11.82 18.23
CA GLU A 251 -9.63 -12.32 16.91
C GLU A 251 -9.00 -11.53 15.76
N LEU A 252 -8.67 -10.25 15.97
CA LEU A 252 -8.04 -9.41 14.97
C LEU A 252 -6.66 -9.88 14.54
N VAL A 253 -5.95 -10.61 15.38
CA VAL A 253 -4.63 -11.18 15.04
C VAL A 253 -4.75 -12.10 13.83
N ASP A 254 -5.68 -13.05 13.88
CA ASP A 254 -5.90 -14.01 12.80
C ASP A 254 -6.58 -13.35 11.59
N VAL A 255 -7.56 -12.48 11.84
CA VAL A 255 -8.30 -11.74 10.80
C VAL A 255 -7.37 -10.90 9.95
N LEU A 256 -6.49 -10.11 10.55
CA LEU A 256 -5.57 -9.23 9.81
C LEU A 256 -4.40 -9.99 9.20
N ASN A 257 -3.86 -11.00 9.90
CA ASN A 257 -2.84 -11.87 9.32
C ASN A 257 -3.35 -12.73 8.16
N GLY A 258 -4.66 -13.00 8.11
CA GLY A 258 -5.31 -13.65 6.98
C GLY A 258 -5.23 -12.85 5.68
N LEU A 259 -4.97 -11.54 5.75
CA LEU A 259 -4.70 -10.70 4.58
C LEU A 259 -3.28 -10.87 4.03
N GLY A 260 -2.37 -11.51 4.78
CA GLY A 260 -0.98 -11.70 4.36
C GLY A 260 -0.87 -12.43 3.02
N GLY A 261 -0.18 -11.81 2.06
CA GLY A 261 0.02 -12.36 0.71
C GLY A 261 -1.20 -12.33 -0.20
N THR A 262 -2.36 -11.78 0.22
CA THR A 262 -3.59 -11.82 -0.58
C THR A 262 -3.70 -10.72 -1.63
N VAL A 263 -2.81 -9.75 -1.58
CA VAL A 263 -2.78 -8.61 -2.51
C VAL A 263 -1.43 -8.59 -3.25
N PRO A 264 -1.22 -9.45 -4.26
CA PRO A 264 0.00 -9.41 -5.06
C PRO A 264 0.06 -8.15 -5.95
N PRO A 265 1.23 -7.81 -6.55
CA PRO A 265 1.43 -6.56 -7.29
C PRO A 265 0.45 -6.32 -8.44
N ASP A 266 0.06 -7.35 -9.16
CA ASP A 266 -0.91 -7.26 -10.25
C ASP A 266 -2.33 -6.94 -9.74
N VAL A 267 -2.69 -7.46 -8.58
CA VAL A 267 -3.97 -7.17 -7.93
C VAL A 267 -4.04 -5.72 -7.49
N ILE A 268 -3.03 -5.21 -6.77
CA ILE A 268 -3.07 -3.81 -6.31
C ILE A 268 -3.07 -2.84 -7.48
N ARG A 269 -2.35 -3.11 -8.58
CA ARG A 269 -2.41 -2.31 -9.81
C ARG A 269 -3.82 -2.26 -10.40
N GLN A 270 -4.50 -3.40 -10.45
CA GLN A 270 -5.89 -3.46 -10.94
C GLN A 270 -6.84 -2.68 -10.03
N LEU A 271 -6.69 -2.78 -8.72
CA LEU A 271 -7.52 -2.03 -7.76
C LEU A 271 -7.29 -0.52 -7.90
N ASN A 272 -6.04 -0.09 -8.00
CA ASN A 272 -5.68 1.31 -8.21
C ASN A 272 -6.27 1.83 -9.52
N TRP A 273 -6.14 1.06 -10.62
CA TRP A 273 -6.71 1.44 -11.91
C TRP A 273 -8.24 1.59 -11.89
N ARG A 274 -8.94 0.68 -11.22
CA ARG A 274 -10.40 0.76 -11.11
C ARG A 274 -10.87 2.04 -10.42
N VAL A 275 -10.09 2.55 -9.48
CA VAL A 275 -10.41 3.81 -8.80
C VAL A 275 -9.93 5.02 -9.61
N ASP A 276 -8.64 5.08 -9.96
CA ASP A 276 -8.03 6.26 -10.58
C ASP A 276 -8.37 6.39 -12.06
N GLY A 277 -8.37 5.28 -12.81
CA GLY A 277 -8.61 5.27 -14.26
C GLY A 277 -10.08 5.12 -14.64
N GLU A 278 -10.85 4.31 -13.89
CA GLU A 278 -12.26 4.04 -14.20
C GLU A 278 -13.23 4.84 -13.30
N GLY A 279 -12.73 5.58 -12.32
CA GLY A 279 -13.54 6.41 -11.43
C GLY A 279 -14.47 5.64 -10.50
N GLN A 280 -14.18 4.36 -10.23
CA GLN A 280 -15.02 3.53 -9.37
C GLN A 280 -14.87 3.92 -7.89
N ASP A 281 -15.94 3.74 -7.14
CA ASP A 281 -15.94 3.99 -5.69
C ASP A 281 -15.02 2.97 -4.95
N VAL A 282 -14.19 3.48 -4.06
CA VAL A 282 -13.20 2.67 -3.30
C VAL A 282 -13.85 1.51 -2.56
N ALA A 283 -14.95 1.76 -1.85
CA ALA A 283 -15.63 0.72 -1.07
C ALA A 283 -16.26 -0.35 -1.97
N ALA A 284 -16.75 0.03 -3.16
CA ALA A 284 -17.29 -0.91 -4.14
C ALA A 284 -16.18 -1.77 -4.75
N VAL A 285 -15.03 -1.18 -5.09
CA VAL A 285 -13.86 -1.90 -5.64
C VAL A 285 -13.36 -2.94 -4.65
N VAL A 286 -13.18 -2.56 -3.39
CA VAL A 286 -12.71 -3.47 -2.33
C VAL A 286 -13.73 -4.59 -2.07
N ARG A 287 -15.03 -4.26 -2.02
CA ARG A 287 -16.08 -5.27 -1.83
C ARG A 287 -16.10 -6.31 -2.96
N ALA A 288 -15.94 -5.86 -4.20
CA ALA A 288 -15.88 -6.76 -5.35
C ALA A 288 -14.64 -7.67 -5.30
N PHE A 289 -13.49 -7.12 -4.95
CA PHE A 289 -12.26 -7.88 -4.76
C PHE A 289 -12.41 -8.95 -3.68
N ARG A 290 -12.90 -8.60 -2.51
CA ARG A 290 -13.09 -9.53 -1.39
C ARG A 290 -14.10 -10.65 -1.72
N LYS A 291 -15.15 -10.31 -2.48
CA LYS A 291 -16.13 -11.31 -2.93
C LYS A 291 -15.50 -12.34 -3.88
N ALA A 292 -14.54 -11.94 -4.69
CA ALA A 292 -13.86 -12.84 -5.63
C ALA A 292 -12.83 -13.77 -4.95
N GLN A 293 -12.43 -13.48 -3.71
CA GLN A 293 -11.51 -14.30 -2.93
C GLN A 293 -12.20 -15.38 -2.06
N ARG A 294 -13.52 -15.30 -1.92
CA ARG A 294 -14.35 -16.28 -1.19
C ARG A 294 -14.80 -17.40 -2.10
#